data_5de562bb0ac65913f3b3d60725edd007
#
_entry.id   5de562bb0ac65913f3b3d60725edd007
#
_cell.length_a   1.000
_cell.length_b   1.000
_cell.length_c   1.000
_cell.angle_alpha   90.00
_cell.angle_beta   90.00
_cell.angle_gamma   90.00
#
_symmetry.space_group_name_H-M   'P 1'
#
loop_
_entity.id
_entity.type
_entity.pdbx_description
1 polymer ?
#
loop_
_entity_poly.entity_id
_entity_poly.type
_entity_poly.pdbx_seq_one_letter_code
_entity_poly.pdbx_strand_id
1 'polypeptide(L)'
;NKRNIYESKNNLHGYGRLFFIEWGIIMEISQQETDTQKKVAMKVSRVSIIVNLLLSAGKLLAGIIANSGAMISDAIHSASDVFSTIIVMIGIHISSKKADKEHPYGHERLECVAAIVLAVVLFATGAGIGWAGIEKIISGNSSSIAVPGMLALAAAIISIVVKEWMYWYTKIAADKIHSSALKADAWHHRSDALSSIGALIGIIGARMGYPVLDPLASVLICAFILKAAIDIFMDAVNKMVDKACDDSVVDALQKCIYSQNGVLGISSLQTRMFGSKIYVDVEIEADGKQTLIEAHDIAQKVHDAIEKEFVLVKHCMVHVNPYKGKTSEAEVSEKEK
;
A
#
# COMPACT_ATOMS: atom_id res chain seq x y z
N ASN A 1 24.62 31.53 45.04
CA ASN A 1 23.33 31.48 44.29
C ASN A 1 23.41 31.84 42.80
N LYS A 2 24.39 32.57 42.34
CA LYS A 2 24.58 32.85 40.89
C LYS A 2 25.32 31.72 40.16
N ARG A 3 26.12 30.91 40.84
CA ARG A 3 26.85 29.77 40.26
C ARG A 3 25.92 28.60 39.85
N ASN A 4 24.91 28.30 40.67
CA ASN A 4 23.92 27.25 40.36
C ASN A 4 23.00 27.56 39.18
N ILE A 5 22.76 28.86 38.90
CA ILE A 5 21.93 29.27 37.74
C ILE A 5 22.73 29.15 36.43
N TYR A 6 24.06 29.35 36.47
CA TYR A 6 24.93 29.20 35.31
C TYR A 6 25.19 27.73 34.96
N GLU A 7 25.32 26.84 35.94
CA GLU A 7 25.45 25.40 35.71
C GLU A 7 24.15 24.79 35.18
N SER A 8 22.98 25.24 35.69
CA SER A 8 21.68 24.82 35.17
C SER A 8 21.45 25.28 33.71
N LYS A 9 21.88 26.47 33.33
CA LYS A 9 21.78 26.96 31.93
C LYS A 9 22.71 26.22 30.97
N ASN A 10 23.92 25.86 31.40
CA ASN A 10 24.85 25.08 30.58
C ASN A 10 24.39 23.63 30.37
N ASN A 11 23.74 23.01 31.35
CA ASN A 11 23.12 21.68 31.19
C ASN A 11 21.93 21.71 30.25
N LEU A 12 21.04 22.72 30.34
CA LEU A 12 19.94 22.90 29.40
C LEU A 12 20.40 23.14 27.95
N HIS A 13 21.56 23.82 27.74
CA HIS A 13 22.14 23.96 26.40
C HIS A 13 22.79 22.67 25.89
N GLY A 14 23.27 21.81 26.76
CA GLY A 14 23.80 20.49 26.41
C GLY A 14 22.70 19.52 25.98
N TYR A 15 21.60 19.44 26.71
CA TYR A 15 20.44 18.63 26.38
C TYR A 15 19.77 19.05 25.06
N GLY A 16 19.61 20.34 24.83
CA GLY A 16 19.07 20.86 23.58
C GLY A 16 19.91 20.49 22.35
N ARG A 17 21.24 20.51 22.45
CA ARG A 17 22.15 20.15 21.35
C ARG A 17 22.12 18.64 21.04
N LEU A 18 22.11 17.79 22.07
CA LEU A 18 21.99 16.34 21.89
C LEU A 18 20.64 15.98 21.26
N PHE A 19 19.55 16.59 21.73
CA PHE A 19 18.22 16.43 21.16
C PHE A 19 18.16 16.78 19.66
N PHE A 20 18.73 17.93 19.27
CA PHE A 20 18.75 18.33 17.85
C PHE A 20 19.62 17.40 16.98
N ILE A 21 20.69 16.82 17.53
CA ILE A 21 21.55 15.89 16.81
C ILE A 21 20.84 14.54 16.64
N GLU A 22 20.22 14.00 17.70
CA GLU A 22 19.46 12.73 17.65
C GLU A 22 18.24 12.86 16.73
N TRP A 23 17.49 13.96 16.84
CA TRP A 23 16.36 14.23 15.94
C TRP A 23 16.80 14.37 14.49
N GLY A 24 17.93 15.01 14.24
CA GLY A 24 18.54 15.08 12.91
C GLY A 24 18.89 13.71 12.34
N ILE A 25 19.45 12.81 13.15
CA ILE A 25 19.80 11.45 12.75
C ILE A 25 18.55 10.62 12.45
N ILE A 26 17.51 10.69 13.29
CA ILE A 26 16.24 9.98 13.08
C ILE A 26 15.56 10.45 11.79
N MET A 27 15.51 11.77 11.56
CA MET A 27 14.99 12.35 10.33
C MET A 27 15.78 11.91 9.09
N GLU A 28 17.09 11.81 9.20
CA GLU A 28 17.95 11.35 8.11
C GLU A 28 17.73 9.87 7.80
N ILE A 29 17.59 9.01 8.81
CA ILE A 29 17.27 7.58 8.66
C ILE A 29 15.90 7.40 8.01
N SER A 30 14.87 8.10 8.47
CA SER A 30 13.51 8.06 7.91
C SER A 30 13.49 8.52 6.44
N GLN A 31 14.28 9.56 6.12
CA GLN A 31 14.40 10.04 4.75
C GLN A 31 15.13 9.04 3.85
N GLN A 32 16.21 8.43 4.34
CA GLN A 32 16.97 7.43 3.60
C GLN A 32 16.12 6.18 3.29
N GLU A 33 15.24 5.81 4.21
CA GLU A 33 14.29 4.72 3.99
C GLU A 33 13.24 5.08 2.94
N THR A 34 12.65 6.26 3.01
CA THR A 34 11.70 6.77 2.01
C THR A 34 12.34 6.80 0.61
N ASP A 35 13.58 7.26 0.52
CA ASP A 35 14.33 7.26 -0.74
C ASP A 35 14.63 5.84 -1.25
N THR A 36 14.86 4.89 -0.34
CA THR A 36 15.07 3.48 -0.67
C THR A 36 13.78 2.84 -1.18
N GLN A 37 12.66 3.06 -0.50
CA GLN A 37 11.33 2.60 -0.93
C GLN A 37 10.98 3.15 -2.32
N LYS A 38 11.19 4.45 -2.55
CA LYS A 38 11.04 5.09 -3.85
C LYS A 38 11.91 4.45 -4.92
N LYS A 39 13.21 4.21 -4.64
CA LYS A 39 14.13 3.57 -5.61
C LYS A 39 13.66 2.17 -5.97
N VAL A 40 13.20 1.37 -5.01
CA VAL A 40 12.65 0.03 -5.25
C VAL A 40 11.42 0.12 -6.14
N ALA A 41 10.46 0.96 -5.80
CA ALA A 41 9.24 1.14 -6.57
C ALA A 41 9.52 1.60 -8.01
N MET A 42 10.34 2.63 -8.18
CA MET A 42 10.72 3.15 -9.50
C MET A 42 11.48 2.12 -10.35
N LYS A 43 12.32 1.27 -9.72
CA LYS A 43 12.99 0.18 -10.42
C LYS A 43 11.99 -0.84 -10.94
N VAL A 44 11.06 -1.28 -10.09
CA VAL A 44 10.04 -2.27 -10.45
C VAL A 44 9.15 -1.73 -11.56
N SER A 45 8.63 -0.51 -11.43
CA SER A 45 7.79 0.12 -12.46
C SER A 45 8.51 0.29 -13.80
N ARG A 46 9.80 0.65 -13.79
CA ARG A 46 10.60 0.71 -15.05
C ARG A 46 10.72 -0.66 -15.71
N VAL A 47 10.96 -1.72 -14.92
CA VAL A 47 11.00 -3.09 -15.44
C VAL A 47 9.64 -3.46 -16.03
N SER A 48 8.53 -3.16 -15.36
CA SER A 48 7.17 -3.39 -15.85
C SER A 48 6.93 -2.68 -17.19
N ILE A 49 7.33 -1.41 -17.33
CA ILE A 49 7.20 -0.66 -18.60
C ILE A 49 7.99 -1.34 -19.72
N ILE A 50 9.26 -1.69 -19.47
CA ILE A 50 10.13 -2.31 -20.48
C ILE A 50 9.54 -3.65 -20.92
N VAL A 51 9.09 -4.47 -19.98
CA VAL A 51 8.49 -5.79 -20.27
C VAL A 51 7.19 -5.64 -21.04
N ASN A 52 6.31 -4.72 -20.67
CA ASN A 52 5.07 -4.45 -21.40
C ASN A 52 5.33 -3.94 -22.84
N LEU A 53 6.32 -3.10 -23.03
CA LEU A 53 6.72 -2.65 -24.36
C LEU A 53 7.27 -3.80 -25.22
N LEU A 54 8.10 -4.66 -24.65
CA LEU A 54 8.63 -5.84 -25.35
C LEU A 54 7.53 -6.83 -25.70
N LEU A 55 6.59 -7.09 -24.78
CA LEU A 55 5.43 -7.94 -25.03
C LEU A 55 4.54 -7.37 -26.13
N SER A 56 4.25 -6.07 -26.08
CA SER A 56 3.45 -5.37 -27.10
C SER A 56 4.12 -5.45 -28.46
N ALA A 57 5.43 -5.17 -28.56
CA ALA A 57 6.16 -5.29 -29.80
C ALA A 57 6.18 -6.73 -30.35
N GLY A 58 6.41 -7.72 -29.48
CA GLY A 58 6.38 -9.15 -29.88
C GLY A 58 5.01 -9.60 -30.38
N LYS A 59 3.92 -9.22 -29.68
CA LYS A 59 2.54 -9.48 -30.11
C LYS A 59 2.20 -8.77 -31.43
N LEU A 60 2.63 -7.54 -31.61
CA LEU A 60 2.40 -6.78 -32.85
C LEU A 60 3.08 -7.45 -34.05
N LEU A 61 4.36 -7.81 -33.91
CA LEU A 61 5.09 -8.55 -34.94
C LEU A 61 4.42 -9.88 -35.29
N ALA A 62 4.08 -10.67 -34.26
CA ALA A 62 3.38 -11.94 -34.46
C ALA A 62 2.00 -11.75 -35.10
N GLY A 63 1.27 -10.68 -34.73
CA GLY A 63 -0.03 -10.32 -35.30
C GLY A 63 0.05 -9.94 -36.77
N ILE A 64 1.07 -9.19 -37.18
CA ILE A 64 1.34 -8.81 -38.57
C ILE A 64 1.69 -10.05 -39.38
N ILE A 65 2.63 -10.89 -38.91
CA ILE A 65 3.09 -12.11 -39.62
C ILE A 65 1.95 -13.10 -39.78
N ALA A 66 1.12 -13.27 -38.71
CA ALA A 66 -0.03 -14.20 -38.73
C ALA A 66 -1.27 -13.60 -39.39
N ASN A 67 -1.23 -12.35 -39.85
CA ASN A 67 -2.37 -11.56 -40.36
C ASN A 67 -3.60 -11.63 -39.43
N SER A 68 -3.35 -11.50 -38.11
CA SER A 68 -4.36 -11.64 -37.05
C SER A 68 -4.68 -10.29 -36.40
N GLY A 69 -5.87 -9.76 -36.74
CA GLY A 69 -6.38 -8.53 -36.14
C GLY A 69 -6.56 -8.63 -34.61
N ALA A 70 -6.90 -9.82 -34.09
CA ALA A 70 -7.04 -10.06 -32.66
C ALA A 70 -5.70 -9.89 -31.94
N MET A 71 -4.58 -10.40 -32.49
CA MET A 71 -3.24 -10.21 -31.92
C MET A 71 -2.76 -8.77 -31.98
N ILE A 72 -3.09 -8.05 -33.07
CA ILE A 72 -2.77 -6.61 -33.17
C ILE A 72 -3.53 -5.83 -32.09
N SER A 73 -4.81 -6.15 -31.89
CA SER A 73 -5.64 -5.56 -30.84
C SER A 73 -5.07 -5.83 -29.43
N ASP A 74 -4.64 -7.08 -29.18
CA ASP A 74 -4.02 -7.48 -27.92
C ASP A 74 -2.64 -6.80 -27.70
N ALA A 75 -1.89 -6.54 -28.78
CA ALA A 75 -0.65 -5.75 -28.72
C ALA A 75 -0.90 -4.29 -28.32
N ILE A 76 -1.94 -3.67 -28.87
CA ILE A 76 -2.36 -2.30 -28.53
C ILE A 76 -2.80 -2.25 -27.05
N HIS A 77 -3.56 -3.24 -26.60
CA HIS A 77 -3.97 -3.35 -25.19
C HIS A 77 -2.74 -3.44 -24.27
N SER A 78 -1.78 -4.31 -24.57
CA SER A 78 -0.53 -4.42 -23.79
C SER A 78 0.33 -3.15 -23.81
N ALA A 79 0.26 -2.35 -24.89
CA ALA A 79 0.87 -1.02 -24.91
C ALA A 79 0.15 -0.03 -23.97
N SER A 80 -1.17 -0.15 -23.87
CA SER A 80 -1.98 0.68 -22.95
C SER A 80 -1.68 0.41 -21.48
N ASP A 81 -1.23 -0.80 -21.10
CA ASP A 81 -0.86 -1.15 -19.71
C ASP A 81 0.32 -0.32 -19.19
N VAL A 82 1.14 0.24 -20.09
CA VAL A 82 2.21 1.17 -19.73
C VAL A 82 1.66 2.42 -19.03
N PHE A 83 0.47 2.89 -19.42
CA PHE A 83 -0.15 4.05 -18.77
C PHE A 83 -0.54 3.78 -17.31
N SER A 84 -1.03 2.57 -17.00
CA SER A 84 -1.32 2.17 -15.62
C SER A 84 -0.07 2.24 -14.75
N THR A 85 1.04 1.69 -15.22
CA THR A 85 2.33 1.74 -14.51
C THR A 85 2.87 3.17 -14.40
N ILE A 86 2.63 4.04 -15.39
CA ILE A 86 3.00 5.47 -15.30
C ILE A 86 2.21 6.17 -14.18
N ILE A 87 0.92 5.88 -14.02
CA ILE A 87 0.10 6.43 -12.93
C ILE A 87 0.71 6.06 -11.57
N VAL A 88 1.13 4.78 -11.40
CA VAL A 88 1.84 4.33 -10.20
C VAL A 88 3.11 5.12 -9.96
N MET A 89 3.95 5.28 -10.99
CA MET A 89 5.20 6.02 -10.88
C MET A 89 4.97 7.47 -10.46
N ILE A 90 3.96 8.12 -11.03
CA ILE A 90 3.57 9.50 -10.67
C ILE A 90 3.11 9.53 -9.21
N GLY A 91 2.21 8.63 -8.80
CA GLY A 91 1.70 8.53 -7.44
C GLY A 91 2.84 8.38 -6.41
N ILE A 92 3.74 7.42 -6.61
CA ILE A 92 4.90 7.19 -5.73
C ILE A 92 5.88 8.36 -5.77
N HIS A 93 6.09 8.98 -6.95
CA HIS A 93 6.99 10.13 -7.04
C HIS A 93 6.46 11.33 -6.24
N ILE A 94 5.16 11.60 -6.32
CA ILE A 94 4.54 12.73 -5.62
C ILE A 94 4.44 12.43 -4.12
N SER A 95 4.04 11.20 -3.74
CA SER A 95 3.92 10.81 -2.33
C SER A 95 5.25 10.85 -1.58
N SER A 96 6.36 10.69 -2.29
CA SER A 96 7.72 10.76 -1.73
C SER A 96 8.25 12.19 -1.55
N LYS A 97 7.46 13.23 -1.86
CA LYS A 97 7.86 14.62 -1.61
C LYS A 97 7.84 14.91 -0.11
N LYS A 98 8.84 15.69 0.34
CA LYS A 98 8.88 16.17 1.71
C LYS A 98 7.68 17.05 2.03
N ALA A 99 7.39 17.17 3.32
CA ALA A 99 6.43 18.16 3.82
C ALA A 99 6.81 19.57 3.35
N ASP A 100 5.81 20.35 2.98
CA ASP A 100 5.92 21.75 2.57
C ASP A 100 4.89 22.61 3.33
N LYS A 101 4.79 23.91 2.97
CA LYS A 101 3.89 24.83 3.66
C LYS A 101 2.40 24.50 3.46
N GLU A 102 2.05 23.91 2.31
CA GLU A 102 0.66 23.53 1.98
C GLU A 102 0.32 22.15 2.56
N HIS A 103 1.32 21.25 2.66
CA HIS A 103 1.17 19.91 3.19
C HIS A 103 2.18 19.65 4.33
N PRO A 104 1.95 20.21 5.54
CA PRO A 104 2.89 20.11 6.66
C PRO A 104 3.14 18.67 7.13
N TYR A 105 2.20 17.75 6.91
CA TYR A 105 2.32 16.33 7.27
C TYR A 105 2.95 15.48 6.17
N GLY A 106 3.22 16.06 4.97
CA GLY A 106 3.77 15.35 3.82
C GLY A 106 2.72 14.92 2.79
N HIS A 107 3.17 14.17 1.80
CA HIS A 107 2.37 13.85 0.60
C HIS A 107 2.03 12.35 0.48
N GLU A 108 2.33 11.55 1.50
CA GLU A 108 2.24 10.08 1.44
C GLU A 108 0.85 9.56 1.08
N ARG A 109 -0.23 10.29 1.43
CA ARG A 109 -1.61 9.93 1.07
C ARG A 109 -1.88 9.96 -0.44
N LEU A 110 -1.06 10.66 -1.22
CA LEU A 110 -1.22 10.68 -2.69
C LEU A 110 -0.92 9.33 -3.35
N GLU A 111 -0.20 8.44 -2.66
CA GLU A 111 -0.07 7.04 -3.09
C GLU A 111 -1.42 6.31 -3.03
N CYS A 112 -2.23 6.56 -2.00
CA CYS A 112 -3.58 5.99 -1.89
C CYS A 112 -4.49 6.49 -3.02
N VAL A 113 -4.36 7.77 -3.42
CA VAL A 113 -5.09 8.31 -4.57
C VAL A 113 -4.74 7.57 -5.86
N ALA A 114 -3.45 7.32 -6.11
CA ALA A 114 -3.02 6.52 -7.26
C ALA A 114 -3.58 5.08 -7.22
N ALA A 115 -3.58 4.45 -6.04
CA ALA A 115 -4.17 3.13 -5.84
C ALA A 115 -5.69 3.12 -6.11
N ILE A 116 -6.43 4.14 -5.69
CA ILE A 116 -7.86 4.31 -5.97
C ILE A 116 -8.12 4.41 -7.48
N VAL A 117 -7.34 5.25 -8.18
CA VAL A 117 -7.47 5.40 -9.64
C VAL A 117 -7.26 4.06 -10.35
N LEU A 118 -6.23 3.31 -9.97
CA LEU A 118 -5.95 1.98 -10.54
C LEU A 118 -7.03 0.96 -10.17
N ALA A 119 -7.55 0.98 -8.96
CA ALA A 119 -8.66 0.10 -8.56
C ALA A 119 -9.91 0.36 -9.38
N VAL A 120 -10.21 1.63 -9.70
CA VAL A 120 -11.33 1.99 -10.60
C VAL A 120 -11.09 1.48 -12.02
N VAL A 121 -9.88 1.63 -12.56
CA VAL A 121 -9.51 1.09 -13.88
C VAL A 121 -9.65 -0.43 -13.89
N LEU A 122 -9.15 -1.12 -12.85
CA LEU A 122 -9.24 -2.56 -12.70
C LEU A 122 -10.70 -3.03 -12.60
N PHE A 123 -11.54 -2.30 -11.85
CA PHE A 123 -12.97 -2.57 -11.73
C PHE A 123 -13.68 -2.43 -13.08
N ALA A 124 -13.42 -1.35 -13.82
CA ALA A 124 -14.00 -1.12 -15.13
C ALA A 124 -13.60 -2.22 -16.14
N THR A 125 -12.32 -2.63 -16.13
CA THR A 125 -11.82 -3.73 -16.96
C THR A 125 -12.50 -5.06 -16.61
N GLY A 126 -12.57 -5.40 -15.32
CA GLY A 126 -13.25 -6.62 -14.85
C GLY A 126 -14.73 -6.64 -15.22
N ALA A 127 -15.44 -5.52 -15.01
CA ALA A 127 -16.84 -5.38 -15.38
C ALA A 127 -17.05 -5.51 -16.90
N GLY A 128 -16.17 -4.94 -17.71
CA GLY A 128 -16.20 -5.08 -19.16
C GLY A 128 -16.05 -6.53 -19.63
N ILE A 129 -15.11 -7.28 -19.05
CA ILE A 129 -14.91 -8.71 -19.32
C ILE A 129 -16.17 -9.51 -18.96
N GLY A 130 -16.74 -9.25 -17.76
CA GLY A 130 -17.95 -9.91 -17.31
C GLY A 130 -19.16 -9.61 -18.19
N TRP A 131 -19.34 -8.35 -18.57
CA TRP A 131 -20.43 -7.95 -19.47
C TRP A 131 -20.33 -8.64 -20.82
N ALA A 132 -19.15 -8.65 -21.43
CA ALA A 132 -18.92 -9.34 -22.71
C ALA A 132 -19.18 -10.86 -22.61
N GLY A 133 -18.84 -11.48 -21.46
CA GLY A 133 -19.15 -12.88 -21.18
C GLY A 133 -20.66 -13.13 -21.09
N ILE A 134 -21.40 -12.28 -20.35
CA ILE A 134 -22.86 -12.37 -20.21
C ILE A 134 -23.55 -12.16 -21.57
N GLU A 135 -23.16 -11.17 -22.34
CA GLU A 135 -23.72 -10.87 -23.65
C GLU A 135 -23.57 -12.06 -24.61
N LYS A 136 -22.40 -12.73 -24.61
CA LYS A 136 -22.17 -13.95 -25.39
C LYS A 136 -23.09 -15.11 -24.97
N ILE A 137 -23.39 -15.26 -23.68
CA ILE A 137 -24.30 -16.29 -23.17
C ILE A 137 -25.73 -16.00 -23.65
N ILE A 138 -26.18 -14.74 -23.51
CA ILE A 138 -27.57 -14.35 -23.86
C ILE A 138 -27.80 -14.38 -25.37
N SER A 139 -26.85 -13.91 -26.17
CA SER A 139 -26.98 -13.82 -27.62
C SER A 139 -26.87 -15.20 -28.31
N GLY A 140 -26.41 -16.21 -27.63
CA GLY A 140 -26.23 -17.58 -28.20
C GLY A 140 -25.19 -17.64 -29.33
N ASN A 141 -24.47 -16.52 -29.57
CA ASN A 141 -23.62 -16.32 -30.75
C ASN A 141 -22.18 -16.78 -30.47
N SER A 142 -22.03 -18.06 -30.13
CA SER A 142 -20.71 -18.68 -29.85
C SER A 142 -19.93 -19.09 -31.12
N SER A 143 -20.44 -18.76 -32.32
CA SER A 143 -20.05 -19.47 -33.56
C SER A 143 -18.97 -18.82 -34.41
N SER A 144 -18.29 -17.75 -33.99
CA SER A 144 -17.26 -17.09 -34.82
C SER A 144 -15.92 -16.88 -34.14
N ILE A 145 -15.45 -17.82 -33.33
CA ILE A 145 -14.07 -17.79 -32.86
C ILE A 145 -13.19 -18.30 -34.00
N ALA A 146 -12.58 -17.37 -34.74
CA ALA A 146 -11.51 -17.75 -35.67
C ALA A 146 -10.42 -18.48 -34.87
N VAL A 147 -10.14 -19.72 -35.26
CA VAL A 147 -9.14 -20.55 -34.57
C VAL A 147 -7.76 -19.90 -34.74
N PRO A 148 -7.13 -19.38 -33.66
CA PRO A 148 -5.82 -18.75 -33.76
C PRO A 148 -4.78 -19.75 -34.28
N GLY A 149 -3.89 -19.28 -35.19
CA GLY A 149 -2.74 -20.06 -35.64
C GLY A 149 -1.81 -20.43 -34.49
N MET A 150 -0.92 -21.41 -34.69
CA MET A 150 0.04 -21.88 -33.67
C MET A 150 0.94 -20.73 -33.14
N LEU A 151 1.28 -19.77 -34.00
CA LEU A 151 2.09 -18.60 -33.59
C LEU A 151 1.34 -17.71 -32.59
N ALA A 152 0.04 -17.48 -32.81
CA ALA A 152 -0.81 -16.73 -31.89
C ALA A 152 -0.99 -17.44 -30.55
N LEU A 153 -1.14 -18.77 -30.57
CA LEU A 153 -1.23 -19.57 -29.35
C LEU A 153 0.08 -19.49 -28.53
N ALA A 154 1.24 -19.62 -29.19
CA ALA A 154 2.53 -19.51 -28.52
C ALA A 154 2.74 -18.12 -27.90
N ALA A 155 2.39 -17.04 -28.63
CA ALA A 155 2.47 -15.69 -28.13
C ALA A 155 1.54 -15.44 -26.93
N ALA A 156 0.34 -16.01 -26.94
CA ALA A 156 -0.61 -15.93 -25.81
C ALA A 156 -0.03 -16.63 -24.57
N ILE A 157 0.52 -17.83 -24.69
CA ILE A 157 1.13 -18.58 -23.59
C ILE A 157 2.33 -17.78 -23.01
N ILE A 158 3.22 -17.27 -23.85
CA ILE A 158 4.35 -16.45 -23.42
C ILE A 158 3.84 -15.21 -22.67
N SER A 159 2.81 -14.55 -23.19
CA SER A 159 2.20 -13.37 -22.53
C SER A 159 1.69 -13.71 -21.14
N ILE A 160 0.96 -14.83 -20.98
CA ILE A 160 0.43 -15.29 -19.68
C ILE A 160 1.57 -15.51 -18.68
N VAL A 161 2.61 -16.25 -19.07
CA VAL A 161 3.75 -16.56 -18.20
C VAL A 161 4.47 -15.27 -17.77
N VAL A 162 4.71 -14.35 -18.72
CA VAL A 162 5.39 -13.09 -18.43
C VAL A 162 4.53 -12.19 -17.55
N LYS A 163 3.22 -12.08 -17.79
CA LYS A 163 2.30 -11.27 -16.96
C LYS A 163 2.17 -11.85 -15.53
N GLU A 164 2.11 -13.17 -15.37
CA GLU A 164 2.09 -13.79 -14.05
C GLU A 164 3.44 -13.59 -13.32
N TRP A 165 4.57 -13.66 -14.02
CA TRP A 165 5.87 -13.30 -13.47
C TRP A 165 5.90 -11.82 -13.03
N MET A 166 5.38 -10.90 -13.84
CA MET A 166 5.29 -9.47 -13.50
C MET A 166 4.44 -9.25 -12.25
N TYR A 167 3.31 -9.97 -12.12
CA TYR A 167 2.49 -9.93 -10.92
C TYR A 167 3.31 -10.25 -9.67
N TRP A 168 4.01 -11.40 -9.65
CA TRP A 168 4.79 -11.81 -8.49
C TRP A 168 5.95 -10.86 -8.21
N TYR A 169 6.65 -10.42 -9.26
CA TYR A 169 7.75 -9.48 -9.13
C TYR A 169 7.30 -8.15 -8.51
N THR A 170 6.21 -7.60 -8.99
CA THR A 170 5.65 -6.33 -8.49
C THR A 170 5.03 -6.51 -7.11
N LYS A 171 4.31 -7.63 -6.85
CA LYS A 171 3.69 -7.92 -5.56
C LYS A 171 4.70 -8.04 -4.42
N ILE A 172 5.79 -8.81 -4.64
CA ILE A 172 6.85 -8.95 -3.62
C ILE A 172 7.46 -7.59 -3.27
N ALA A 173 7.66 -6.73 -4.25
CA ALA A 173 8.15 -5.39 -4.00
C ALA A 173 7.12 -4.53 -3.28
N ALA A 174 5.84 -4.58 -3.69
CA ALA A 174 4.73 -3.87 -3.07
C ALA A 174 4.58 -4.22 -1.58
N ASP A 175 4.61 -5.52 -1.26
CA ASP A 175 4.51 -6.02 0.10
C ASP A 175 5.73 -5.57 0.95
N LYS A 176 6.94 -5.58 0.36
CA LYS A 176 8.17 -5.15 1.04
C LYS A 176 8.18 -3.67 1.44
N ILE A 177 7.60 -2.81 0.60
CA ILE A 177 7.58 -1.34 0.84
C ILE A 177 6.21 -0.84 1.28
N HIS A 178 5.26 -1.74 1.54
CA HIS A 178 3.88 -1.45 1.94
C HIS A 178 3.13 -0.49 1.00
N SER A 179 3.43 -0.55 -0.31
CA SER A 179 2.87 0.34 -1.33
C SER A 179 1.53 -0.16 -1.86
N SER A 180 0.46 0.59 -1.60
CA SER A 180 -0.87 0.31 -2.13
C SER A 180 -0.95 0.52 -3.65
N ALA A 181 -0.24 1.52 -4.19
CA ALA A 181 -0.20 1.77 -5.62
C ALA A 181 0.49 0.63 -6.39
N LEU A 182 1.65 0.15 -5.88
CA LEU A 182 2.33 -1.00 -6.48
C LEU A 182 1.51 -2.30 -6.37
N LYS A 183 0.76 -2.47 -5.28
CA LYS A 183 -0.14 -3.60 -5.10
C LYS A 183 -1.27 -3.58 -6.14
N ALA A 184 -1.82 -2.41 -6.42
CA ALA A 184 -2.82 -2.23 -7.48
C ALA A 184 -2.25 -2.57 -8.88
N ASP A 185 -1.03 -2.10 -9.19
CA ASP A 185 -0.33 -2.40 -10.46
C ASP A 185 -0.06 -3.91 -10.60
N ALA A 186 0.37 -4.60 -9.53
CA ALA A 186 0.52 -6.04 -9.52
C ALA A 186 -0.79 -6.75 -9.90
N TRP A 187 -1.89 -6.39 -9.25
CA TRP A 187 -3.20 -6.97 -9.56
C TRP A 187 -3.68 -6.65 -10.97
N HIS A 188 -3.31 -5.50 -11.53
CA HIS A 188 -3.56 -5.20 -12.94
C HIS A 188 -2.87 -6.20 -13.86
N HIS A 189 -1.58 -6.49 -13.66
CA HIS A 189 -0.86 -7.53 -14.43
C HIS A 189 -1.50 -8.91 -14.28
N ARG A 190 -1.98 -9.26 -13.09
CA ARG A 190 -2.67 -10.54 -12.87
C ARG A 190 -4.03 -10.60 -13.53
N SER A 191 -4.77 -9.49 -13.56
CA SER A 191 -6.02 -9.37 -14.30
C SER A 191 -5.84 -9.70 -15.78
N ASP A 192 -4.78 -9.16 -16.38
CA ASP A 192 -4.43 -9.41 -17.78
C ASP A 192 -4.05 -10.87 -18.02
N ALA A 193 -3.28 -11.49 -17.10
CA ALA A 193 -2.95 -12.91 -17.19
C ALA A 193 -4.21 -13.78 -17.10
N LEU A 194 -5.11 -13.51 -16.14
CA LEU A 194 -6.36 -14.23 -15.96
C LEU A 194 -7.30 -14.09 -17.16
N SER A 195 -7.41 -12.90 -17.72
CA SER A 195 -8.18 -12.65 -18.95
C SER A 195 -7.65 -13.47 -20.12
N SER A 196 -6.32 -13.51 -20.27
CA SER A 196 -5.65 -14.32 -21.31
C SER A 196 -5.82 -15.83 -21.08
N ILE A 197 -5.81 -16.31 -19.85
CA ILE A 197 -6.10 -17.70 -19.48
C ILE A 197 -7.55 -18.05 -19.82
N GLY A 198 -8.49 -17.15 -19.51
CA GLY A 198 -9.91 -17.35 -19.86
C GLY A 198 -10.11 -17.50 -21.36
N ALA A 199 -9.49 -16.62 -22.15
CA ALA A 199 -9.53 -16.72 -23.60
C ALA A 199 -8.93 -18.03 -24.12
N LEU A 200 -7.84 -18.51 -23.53
CA LEU A 200 -7.21 -19.78 -23.87
C LEU A 200 -8.15 -20.97 -23.56
N ILE A 201 -8.77 -20.98 -22.38
CA ILE A 201 -9.76 -22.00 -21.99
C ILE A 201 -10.96 -22.00 -22.97
N GLY A 202 -11.44 -20.81 -23.32
CA GLY A 202 -12.51 -20.63 -24.29
C GLY A 202 -12.18 -21.21 -25.65
N ILE A 203 -10.97 -20.96 -26.16
CA ILE A 203 -10.49 -21.50 -27.44
C ILE A 203 -10.40 -23.04 -27.39
N ILE A 204 -9.86 -23.61 -26.32
CA ILE A 204 -9.75 -25.05 -26.12
C ILE A 204 -11.17 -25.67 -26.03
N GLY A 205 -12.04 -25.05 -25.23
CA GLY A 205 -13.41 -25.50 -25.07
C GLY A 205 -14.22 -25.50 -26.36
N ALA A 206 -14.09 -24.44 -27.15
CA ALA A 206 -14.74 -24.37 -28.46
C ALA A 206 -14.24 -25.47 -29.41
N ARG A 207 -12.94 -25.79 -29.42
CA ARG A 207 -12.35 -26.90 -30.20
C ARG A 207 -12.85 -28.27 -29.74
N MET A 208 -13.18 -28.44 -28.46
CA MET A 208 -13.73 -29.68 -27.91
C MET A 208 -15.25 -29.77 -28.08
N GLY A 209 -15.90 -28.81 -28.72
CA GLY A 209 -17.36 -28.80 -28.95
C GLY A 209 -18.18 -28.19 -27.81
N TYR A 210 -17.52 -27.51 -26.86
CA TYR A 210 -18.15 -26.82 -25.72
C TYR A 210 -17.94 -25.29 -25.78
N PRO A 211 -18.53 -24.56 -26.74
CA PRO A 211 -18.29 -23.13 -26.91
C PRO A 211 -18.78 -22.28 -25.73
N VAL A 212 -19.62 -22.82 -24.85
CA VAL A 212 -20.12 -22.12 -23.64
C VAL A 212 -19.02 -21.91 -22.58
N LEU A 213 -17.90 -22.64 -22.66
CA LEU A 213 -16.81 -22.52 -21.68
C LEU A 213 -16.09 -21.18 -21.73
N ASP A 214 -16.00 -20.54 -22.91
CA ASP A 214 -15.40 -19.20 -23.06
C ASP A 214 -16.15 -18.11 -22.25
N PRO A 215 -17.46 -17.89 -22.46
CA PRO A 215 -18.18 -16.88 -21.70
C PRO A 215 -18.31 -17.23 -20.21
N LEU A 216 -18.39 -18.52 -19.86
CA LEU A 216 -18.43 -18.95 -18.46
C LEU A 216 -17.11 -18.62 -17.74
N ALA A 217 -15.97 -18.91 -18.36
CA ALA A 217 -14.66 -18.55 -17.84
C ALA A 217 -14.52 -17.03 -17.66
N SER A 218 -14.99 -16.25 -18.64
CA SER A 218 -14.98 -14.78 -18.59
C SER A 218 -15.77 -14.23 -17.40
N VAL A 219 -16.96 -14.75 -17.12
CA VAL A 219 -17.78 -14.35 -15.96
C VAL A 219 -17.11 -14.73 -14.64
N LEU A 220 -16.53 -15.93 -14.55
CA LEU A 220 -15.82 -16.35 -13.33
C LEU A 220 -14.60 -15.47 -13.04
N ILE A 221 -13.80 -15.20 -14.07
CA ILE A 221 -12.61 -14.32 -13.95
C ILE A 221 -13.02 -12.90 -13.58
N CYS A 222 -14.09 -12.37 -14.17
CA CYS A 222 -14.66 -11.08 -13.80
C CYS A 222 -14.91 -11.01 -12.29
N ALA A 223 -15.54 -12.02 -11.68
CA ALA A 223 -15.83 -12.02 -10.25
C ALA A 223 -14.55 -11.91 -9.39
N PHE A 224 -13.46 -12.60 -9.77
CA PHE A 224 -12.16 -12.48 -9.08
C PHE A 224 -11.52 -11.11 -9.25
N ILE A 225 -11.58 -10.53 -10.46
CA ILE A 225 -11.01 -9.21 -10.74
C ILE A 225 -11.78 -8.12 -9.97
N LEU A 226 -13.13 -8.18 -9.99
CA LEU A 226 -13.97 -7.23 -9.27
C LEU A 226 -13.72 -7.28 -7.76
N LYS A 227 -13.61 -8.49 -7.20
CA LYS A 227 -13.26 -8.63 -5.78
C LYS A 227 -11.90 -7.98 -5.48
N ALA A 228 -10.87 -8.27 -6.25
CA ALA A 228 -9.55 -7.67 -6.06
C ALA A 228 -9.58 -6.13 -6.17
N ALA A 229 -10.31 -5.59 -7.14
CA ALA A 229 -10.48 -4.17 -7.32
C ALA A 229 -11.16 -3.50 -6.10
N ILE A 230 -12.22 -4.13 -5.57
CA ILE A 230 -12.92 -3.65 -4.37
C ILE A 230 -11.99 -3.71 -3.15
N ASP A 231 -11.25 -4.80 -2.95
CA ASP A 231 -10.33 -4.96 -1.82
C ASP A 231 -9.23 -3.88 -1.84
N ILE A 232 -8.65 -3.60 -3.03
CA ILE A 232 -7.64 -2.55 -3.21
C ILE A 232 -8.24 -1.16 -2.96
N PHE A 233 -9.43 -0.90 -3.51
CA PHE A 233 -10.14 0.36 -3.34
C PHE A 233 -10.41 0.62 -1.85
N MET A 234 -10.96 -0.38 -1.14
CA MET A 234 -11.28 -0.26 0.29
C MET A 234 -10.02 -0.12 1.16
N ASP A 235 -8.91 -0.81 0.84
CA ASP A 235 -7.63 -0.62 1.54
C ASP A 235 -7.13 0.82 1.39
N ALA A 236 -7.16 1.36 0.17
CA ALA A 236 -6.71 2.72 -0.11
C ALA A 236 -7.62 3.78 0.55
N VAL A 237 -8.94 3.61 0.49
CA VAL A 237 -9.91 4.50 1.16
C VAL A 237 -9.73 4.43 2.67
N ASN A 238 -9.60 3.24 3.25
CA ASN A 238 -9.39 3.07 4.69
C ASN A 238 -8.13 3.82 5.18
N LYS A 239 -7.03 3.75 4.41
CA LYS A 239 -5.80 4.51 4.70
C LYS A 239 -5.98 6.03 4.55
N MET A 240 -6.89 6.47 3.68
CA MET A 240 -7.24 7.89 3.54
C MET A 240 -8.05 8.42 4.74
N VAL A 241 -8.85 7.56 5.38
CA VAL A 241 -9.72 7.91 6.52
C VAL A 241 -9.15 7.42 7.86
N ASP A 242 -7.82 7.39 7.97
CA ASP A 242 -7.11 7.15 9.22
C ASP A 242 -7.39 5.77 9.87
N LYS A 243 -7.44 4.70 9.05
CA LYS A 243 -7.53 3.32 9.55
C LYS A 243 -6.41 3.04 10.55
N ALA A 244 -6.75 2.43 11.68
CA ALA A 244 -5.78 1.95 12.67
C ALA A 244 -4.83 0.89 12.07
N CYS A 245 -3.68 0.73 12.70
CA CYS A 245 -2.75 -0.36 12.40
C CYS A 245 -3.36 -1.71 12.78
N ASP A 246 -2.76 -2.78 12.27
CA ASP A 246 -3.15 -4.15 12.66
C ASP A 246 -2.87 -4.39 14.15
N ASP A 247 -3.71 -5.22 14.79
CA ASP A 247 -3.63 -5.50 16.24
C ASP A 247 -2.23 -5.95 16.69
N SER A 248 -1.52 -6.71 15.86
CA SER A 248 -0.13 -7.15 16.15
C SER A 248 0.86 -5.98 16.28
N VAL A 249 0.66 -4.89 15.52
CA VAL A 249 1.47 -3.67 15.61
C VAL A 249 1.09 -2.89 16.85
N VAL A 250 -0.20 -2.79 17.15
CA VAL A 250 -0.71 -2.12 18.36
C VAL A 250 -0.19 -2.82 19.63
N ASP A 251 -0.24 -4.15 19.66
CA ASP A 251 0.30 -4.95 20.80
C ASP A 251 1.81 -4.76 20.97
N ALA A 252 2.56 -4.69 19.86
CA ALA A 252 3.99 -4.44 19.91
C ALA A 252 4.31 -3.03 20.43
N LEU A 253 3.56 -2.00 19.97
CA LEU A 253 3.67 -0.63 20.46
C LEU A 253 3.38 -0.55 21.96
N GLN A 254 2.32 -1.21 22.45
CA GLN A 254 2.00 -1.26 23.89
C GLN A 254 3.15 -1.85 24.70
N LYS A 255 3.74 -2.96 24.25
CA LYS A 255 4.89 -3.58 24.92
C LYS A 255 6.11 -2.66 24.95
N CYS A 256 6.40 -1.99 23.86
CA CYS A 256 7.49 -1.00 23.78
C CYS A 256 7.25 0.15 24.77
N ILE A 257 6.03 0.70 24.84
CA ILE A 257 5.67 1.78 25.77
C ILE A 257 5.80 1.34 27.22
N TYR A 258 5.25 0.19 27.60
CA TYR A 258 5.33 -0.33 28.97
C TYR A 258 6.75 -0.71 29.39
N SER A 259 7.68 -0.95 28.45
CA SER A 259 9.08 -1.23 28.77
C SER A 259 9.85 0.02 29.24
N GLN A 260 9.28 1.23 29.03
CA GLN A 260 9.94 2.47 29.41
C GLN A 260 9.76 2.79 30.89
N ASN A 261 10.88 3.07 31.56
CA ASN A 261 10.88 3.40 32.99
C ASN A 261 10.11 4.70 33.26
N GLY A 262 9.16 4.65 34.19
CA GLY A 262 8.33 5.77 34.60
C GLY A 262 6.92 5.76 34.00
N VAL A 263 6.65 4.88 33.03
CA VAL A 263 5.29 4.65 32.52
C VAL A 263 4.54 3.74 33.50
N LEU A 264 3.46 4.25 34.08
CA LEU A 264 2.61 3.54 35.04
C LEU A 264 1.35 2.97 34.38
N GLY A 265 0.93 3.54 33.25
CA GLY A 265 -0.25 3.14 32.50
C GLY A 265 -0.28 3.74 31.11
N ILE A 266 -1.21 3.24 30.29
CA ILE A 266 -1.58 3.82 28.98
C ILE A 266 -3.07 4.13 29.07
N SER A 267 -3.42 5.43 29.03
CA SER A 267 -4.81 5.89 29.05
C SER A 267 -5.46 5.76 27.67
N SER A 268 -4.68 6.04 26.61
CA SER A 268 -5.13 5.94 25.22
C SER A 268 -3.97 5.62 24.31
N LEU A 269 -4.20 4.78 23.30
CA LEU A 269 -3.26 4.52 22.21
C LEU A 269 -4.04 4.50 20.91
N GLN A 270 -3.81 5.50 20.08
CA GLN A 270 -4.41 5.62 18.76
C GLN A 270 -3.32 5.54 17.70
N THR A 271 -3.58 4.75 16.68
CA THR A 271 -2.68 4.61 15.54
C THR A 271 -3.44 4.89 14.26
N ARG A 272 -2.75 5.38 13.25
CA ARG A 272 -3.34 5.56 11.91
C ARG A 272 -2.34 5.30 10.82
N MET A 273 -2.81 4.69 9.74
CA MET A 273 -2.05 4.53 8.52
C MET A 273 -2.06 5.85 7.74
N PHE A 274 -0.89 6.31 7.31
CA PHE A 274 -0.72 7.52 6.52
C PHE A 274 0.06 7.19 5.24
N GLY A 275 -0.67 6.70 4.22
CA GLY A 275 -0.04 6.06 3.07
C GLY A 275 0.68 4.77 3.47
N SER A 276 1.98 4.72 3.25
CA SER A 276 2.86 3.61 3.66
C SER A 276 3.51 3.79 5.04
N LYS A 277 3.19 4.88 5.75
CA LYS A 277 3.74 5.24 7.06
C LYS A 277 2.68 5.14 8.17
N ILE A 278 3.14 5.20 9.42
CA ILE A 278 2.32 5.10 10.62
C ILE A 278 2.45 6.39 11.43
N TYR A 279 1.33 6.84 12.01
CA TYR A 279 1.27 7.88 13.03
C TYR A 279 0.74 7.27 14.32
N VAL A 280 1.34 7.65 15.44
CA VAL A 280 1.01 7.15 16.76
C VAL A 280 0.70 8.33 17.67
N ASP A 281 -0.47 8.33 18.28
CA ASP A 281 -0.89 9.28 19.31
C ASP A 281 -1.13 8.46 20.59
N VAL A 282 -0.31 8.67 21.62
CA VAL A 282 -0.38 7.92 22.88
C VAL A 282 -0.49 8.84 24.08
N GLU A 283 -1.36 8.45 25.01
CA GLU A 283 -1.48 9.05 26.33
C GLU A 283 -0.96 8.07 27.37
N ILE A 284 0.17 8.40 27.98
CA ILE A 284 0.76 7.62 29.06
C ILE A 284 0.39 8.20 30.43
N GLU A 285 0.44 7.37 31.44
CA GLU A 285 0.27 7.77 32.83
C GLU A 285 1.61 7.70 33.57
N ALA A 286 1.97 8.77 34.29
CA ALA A 286 3.18 8.87 35.13
C ALA A 286 2.83 9.39 36.53
N ASP A 287 3.76 9.35 37.47
CA ASP A 287 3.54 9.85 38.84
C ASP A 287 3.26 11.37 38.81
N GLY A 288 2.05 11.74 39.23
CA GLY A 288 1.62 13.14 39.26
C GLY A 288 2.37 14.04 40.25
N LYS A 289 3.29 13.48 41.08
CA LYS A 289 4.16 14.25 41.97
C LYS A 289 5.49 14.65 41.32
N GLN A 290 5.79 14.13 40.14
CA GLN A 290 7.00 14.45 39.41
C GLN A 290 6.96 15.90 38.90
N THR A 291 8.15 16.45 38.71
CA THR A 291 8.29 17.74 38.02
C THR A 291 7.94 17.62 36.54
N LEU A 292 7.58 18.75 35.92
CA LEU A 292 7.30 18.77 34.48
C LEU A 292 8.49 18.26 33.64
N ILE A 293 9.74 18.51 34.10
CA ILE A 293 10.94 18.03 33.42
C ILE A 293 11.02 16.51 33.47
N GLU A 294 10.81 15.91 34.65
CA GLU A 294 10.84 14.46 34.80
C GLU A 294 9.73 13.77 33.99
N ALA A 295 8.52 14.32 34.00
CA ALA A 295 7.41 13.81 33.21
C ALA A 295 7.69 13.92 31.70
N HIS A 296 8.27 15.03 31.25
CA HIS A 296 8.69 15.21 29.85
C HIS A 296 9.80 14.24 29.45
N ASP A 297 10.76 13.95 30.31
CA ASP A 297 11.83 12.97 30.06
C ASP A 297 11.26 11.54 29.85
N ILE A 298 10.18 11.17 30.57
CA ILE A 298 9.47 9.90 30.36
C ILE A 298 8.81 9.91 28.98
N ALA A 299 8.08 10.97 28.62
CA ALA A 299 7.46 11.10 27.31
C ALA A 299 8.48 11.00 26.17
N GLN A 300 9.65 11.67 26.34
CA GLN A 300 10.72 11.64 25.36
C GLN A 300 11.29 10.23 25.17
N LYS A 301 11.51 9.47 26.27
CA LYS A 301 11.96 8.07 26.17
C LYS A 301 10.98 7.19 25.43
N VAL A 302 9.68 7.36 25.66
CA VAL A 302 8.64 6.63 24.94
C VAL A 302 8.65 6.99 23.46
N HIS A 303 8.72 8.29 23.14
CA HIS A 303 8.81 8.79 21.78
C HIS A 303 10.02 8.20 21.04
N ASP A 304 11.21 8.30 21.61
CA ASP A 304 12.46 7.84 21.00
C ASP A 304 12.47 6.31 20.84
N ALA A 305 11.93 5.56 21.82
CA ALA A 305 11.82 4.12 21.73
C ALA A 305 10.90 3.68 20.58
N ILE A 306 9.74 4.33 20.43
CA ILE A 306 8.80 4.02 19.35
C ILE A 306 9.41 4.33 17.98
N GLU A 307 9.98 5.52 17.79
CA GLU A 307 10.57 5.90 16.49
C GLU A 307 11.80 5.05 16.14
N LYS A 308 12.57 4.59 17.11
CA LYS A 308 13.73 3.72 16.91
C LYS A 308 13.34 2.27 16.59
N GLU A 309 12.34 1.72 17.27
CA GLU A 309 11.93 0.31 17.11
C GLU A 309 11.02 0.11 15.91
N PHE A 310 10.16 1.09 15.61
CA PHE A 310 9.17 1.01 14.53
C PHE A 310 9.51 1.95 13.37
N VAL A 311 10.35 1.50 12.46
CA VAL A 311 10.87 2.29 11.31
C VAL A 311 9.78 2.87 10.41
N LEU A 312 8.58 2.27 10.39
CA LEU A 312 7.43 2.80 9.64
C LEU A 312 6.73 3.96 10.37
N VAL A 313 6.99 4.17 11.67
CA VAL A 313 6.43 5.30 12.41
C VAL A 313 7.14 6.56 11.96
N LYS A 314 6.36 7.48 11.38
CA LYS A 314 6.84 8.79 10.91
C LYS A 314 6.65 9.87 11.96
N HIS A 315 5.69 9.69 12.86
CA HIS A 315 5.36 10.65 13.90
C HIS A 315 4.76 9.94 15.10
N CYS A 316 5.24 10.32 16.28
CA CYS A 316 4.72 9.86 17.55
C CYS A 316 4.43 11.08 18.43
N MET A 317 3.18 11.26 18.86
CA MET A 317 2.80 12.26 19.86
C MET A 317 2.56 11.55 21.19
N VAL A 318 3.25 12.00 22.23
CA VAL A 318 3.12 11.46 23.59
C VAL A 318 2.56 12.52 24.52
N HIS A 319 1.36 12.25 25.05
CA HIS A 319 0.76 13.06 26.10
C HIS A 319 0.92 12.34 27.47
N VAL A 320 1.23 13.12 28.51
CA VAL A 320 1.45 12.57 29.86
C VAL A 320 0.32 12.98 30.78
N ASN A 321 -0.38 11.99 31.31
CA ASN A 321 -1.42 12.16 32.32
C ASN A 321 -0.89 11.77 33.70
N PRO A 322 -1.36 12.40 34.79
CA PRO A 322 -1.06 11.94 36.14
C PRO A 322 -1.79 10.60 36.42
N TYR A 323 -1.06 9.61 36.91
CA TYR A 323 -1.62 8.33 37.30
C TYR A 323 -2.64 8.51 38.45
N LYS A 324 -3.89 8.13 38.22
CA LYS A 324 -4.98 8.30 39.19
C LYS A 324 -5.14 7.12 40.14
N GLY A 325 -4.32 6.05 40.02
CA GLY A 325 -4.54 4.80 40.72
C GLY A 325 -5.80 4.07 40.17
N LYS A 326 -5.94 2.80 40.40
CA LYS A 326 -7.23 2.12 40.23
C LYS A 326 -8.14 2.61 41.36
N THR A 327 -8.88 3.68 41.14
CA THR A 327 -10.07 4.00 41.98
C THR A 327 -10.99 2.79 41.82
N SER A 328 -11.14 2.01 42.89
CA SER A 328 -12.14 0.96 42.93
C SER A 328 -13.49 1.63 42.64
N GLU A 329 -14.23 1.10 41.66
CA GLU A 329 -15.59 1.56 41.28
C GLU A 329 -16.57 1.60 42.47
N ALA A 330 -16.11 1.24 43.67
CA ALA A 330 -16.86 1.28 44.94
C ALA A 330 -17.05 2.70 45.52
N GLU A 331 -16.21 3.70 45.20
CA GLU A 331 -16.34 5.04 45.85
C GLU A 331 -17.25 6.01 45.10
N VAL A 332 -17.62 5.73 43.84
CA VAL A 332 -18.52 6.62 43.06
C VAL A 332 -19.99 6.36 43.41
N SER A 333 -20.36 5.18 43.90
CA SER A 333 -21.74 4.81 44.27
C SER A 333 -22.22 5.39 45.62
N GLU A 334 -21.32 5.88 46.48
CA GLU A 334 -21.68 6.45 47.77
C GLU A 334 -21.87 7.97 47.77
N LYS A 335 -21.56 8.67 46.67
CA LYS A 335 -21.75 10.14 46.56
C LYS A 335 -23.01 10.55 45.81
N GLU A 336 -23.79 9.61 45.29
CA GLU A 336 -25.07 9.83 44.61
C GLU A 336 -26.29 9.24 45.38
N LYS A 337 -26.15 9.00 46.70
CA LYS A 337 -27.28 8.68 47.55
C LYS A 337 -27.54 9.80 48.56
#